data_f1543997be33ea453314ce1bf434cc30
#
_entry.id   f1543997be33ea453314ce1bf434cc30
#
_cell.length_a   1.000
_cell.length_b   1.000
_cell.length_c   1.000
_cell.angle_alpha   90.00
_cell.angle_beta   90.00
_cell.angle_gamma   90.00
#
_symmetry.space_group_name_H-M   'P 1'
#
loop_
_entity.id
_entity.type
_entity.pdbx_description
1 polymer ?
#
loop_
_entity_poly.entity_id
_entity_poly.type
_entity_poly.pdbx_seq_one_letter_code
_entity_poly.pdbx_strand_id
1 'polypeptide(L)'
;MSLSRYFQKNKKACLWQAFFVYYNMAKKKLPSIVKEVQNKIKRDIDWASEKLISFSQFQMYSDCPKKWSLQYREGHKQFSSSIHTVFGTALHETLQHYLTVMYEQSGAEADRINTSEMLEDTLRKEYKKQYKSNNKQHFVSPEELREFYEDGVEILRDFSKNKAKHFSKKGWYLIGCEIPIILNPHPNYPNIVYQGYLDAVLYHEPTNTIHIIDFKTSTWGWGDKDKKNETKQNQLLLYKRYFAQHFNFPIENITVEFFILKRKLRESEDFVIKRIQKFQPVSGKIKIKKAEDAILKFVEEAFDTNGFKEVEHQPKINDNCKWCPFHKTHLCSATF
;
A
#
# COMPACT_ATOMS: atom_id res chain seq x y z
N MET A 1 25.55 4.61 13.84
CA MET A 1 25.17 3.24 13.39
C MET A 1 24.53 3.38 12.02
N SER A 2 25.17 2.85 10.97
CA SER A 2 24.84 3.15 9.58
C SER A 2 23.45 2.63 9.18
N LEU A 3 22.77 3.40 8.32
CA LEU A 3 21.47 3.07 7.67
C LEU A 3 21.46 1.68 7.02
N SER A 4 22.64 1.15 6.65
CA SER A 4 22.78 -0.17 6.05
C SER A 4 22.27 -1.34 6.93
N ARG A 5 22.37 -1.25 8.25
CA ARG A 5 21.91 -2.31 9.17
C ARG A 5 20.40 -2.34 9.38
N TYR A 6 19.71 -1.20 9.17
CA TYR A 6 18.26 -1.16 9.28
C TYR A 6 17.58 -1.85 8.09
N PHE A 7 18.15 -1.67 6.89
CA PHE A 7 17.62 -2.28 5.66
C PHE A 7 18.00 -3.77 5.50
N GLN A 8 19.14 -4.21 6.03
CA GLN A 8 19.48 -5.64 6.04
C GLN A 8 18.50 -6.50 6.88
N LYS A 9 17.89 -5.92 7.94
CA LYS A 9 16.87 -6.62 8.73
C LYS A 9 15.52 -6.77 8.00
N ASN A 10 15.24 -5.92 7.03
CA ASN A 10 14.00 -6.01 6.22
C ASN A 10 14.10 -6.96 5.01
N LYS A 11 15.25 -7.59 4.74
CA LYS A 11 15.35 -8.70 3.78
C LYS A 11 14.41 -9.88 4.08
N LYS A 12 13.82 -9.93 5.29
CA LYS A 12 12.81 -10.95 5.65
C LYS A 12 11.41 -10.67 5.08
N ALA A 13 11.11 -9.47 4.58
CA ALA A 13 9.85 -9.21 3.87
C ALA A 13 9.81 -9.86 2.48
N CYS A 14 10.96 -10.18 1.89
CA CYS A 14 11.05 -10.93 0.63
C CYS A 14 10.97 -12.47 0.78
N LEU A 15 10.78 -12.99 1.98
CA LEU A 15 10.77 -14.45 2.22
C LEU A 15 9.44 -15.13 1.86
N TRP A 16 8.41 -14.40 1.44
CA TRP A 16 7.17 -14.98 0.89
C TRP A 16 7.34 -15.62 -0.49
N GLN A 17 8.48 -15.44 -1.14
CA GLN A 17 8.80 -16.13 -2.40
C GLN A 17 9.14 -17.63 -2.21
N ALA A 18 9.30 -18.14 -0.99
CA ALA A 18 9.75 -19.51 -0.73
C ALA A 18 8.62 -20.53 -0.51
N PHE A 19 7.35 -20.12 -0.48
CA PHE A 19 6.22 -21.06 -0.36
C PHE A 19 5.52 -21.34 -1.70
N PHE A 20 6.28 -21.54 -2.79
CA PHE A 20 5.78 -22.27 -3.94
C PHE A 20 5.81 -23.78 -3.64
N VAL A 21 4.89 -24.26 -2.83
CA VAL A 21 4.68 -25.70 -2.72
C VAL A 21 3.98 -26.15 -4.01
N TYR A 22 4.71 -26.86 -4.84
CA TYR A 22 4.20 -27.57 -5.99
C TYR A 22 3.15 -28.60 -5.57
N TYR A 23 1.86 -28.27 -5.68
CA TYR A 23 0.82 -29.27 -5.66
C TYR A 23 0.34 -29.56 -7.08
N ASN A 24 0.47 -30.83 -7.49
CA ASN A 24 0.03 -31.32 -8.80
C ASN A 24 -1.48 -31.36 -8.92
N MET A 25 -2.12 -30.25 -9.31
CA MET A 25 -3.42 -30.24 -9.96
C MET A 25 -3.22 -29.83 -11.41
N ALA A 26 -4.05 -30.31 -12.35
CA ALA A 26 -3.98 -29.99 -13.76
C ALA A 26 -3.80 -28.45 -13.93
N LYS A 27 -2.56 -28.01 -14.20
CA LYS A 27 -2.17 -26.60 -14.23
C LYS A 27 -2.93 -25.91 -15.32
N LYS A 28 -3.94 -25.12 -14.97
CA LYS A 28 -4.55 -24.20 -15.92
C LYS A 28 -3.42 -23.39 -16.56
N LYS A 29 -3.31 -23.44 -17.89
CA LYS A 29 -2.24 -22.74 -18.61
C LYS A 29 -2.38 -21.23 -18.33
N LEU A 30 -1.43 -20.67 -17.56
CA LEU A 30 -1.44 -19.24 -17.25
C LEU A 30 -1.23 -18.43 -18.53
N PRO A 31 -1.98 -17.32 -18.72
CA PRO A 31 -1.75 -16.37 -19.80
C PRO A 31 -0.29 -15.87 -19.82
N SER A 32 0.23 -15.54 -21.01
CA SER A 32 1.60 -15.08 -21.17
C SER A 32 1.92 -13.86 -20.32
N ILE A 33 1.02 -12.89 -20.28
CA ILE A 33 1.18 -11.66 -19.49
C ILE A 33 1.34 -11.93 -17.98
N VAL A 34 0.58 -12.91 -17.43
CA VAL A 34 0.71 -13.28 -16.02
C VAL A 34 2.11 -13.79 -15.73
N LYS A 35 2.64 -14.69 -16.59
CA LYS A 35 4.00 -15.22 -16.46
C LYS A 35 5.05 -14.13 -16.65
N GLU A 36 4.83 -13.24 -17.59
CA GLU A 36 5.75 -12.15 -17.89
C GLU A 36 5.91 -11.20 -16.71
N VAL A 37 4.78 -10.78 -16.12
CA VAL A 37 4.82 -9.93 -14.90
C VAL A 37 5.51 -10.67 -13.77
N GLN A 38 5.13 -11.94 -13.50
CA GLN A 38 5.75 -12.74 -12.43
C GLN A 38 7.26 -12.95 -12.61
N ASN A 39 7.74 -13.00 -13.84
CA ASN A 39 9.17 -13.15 -14.14
C ASN A 39 9.97 -11.85 -14.04
N LYS A 40 9.32 -10.69 -14.26
CA LYS A 40 9.98 -9.36 -14.25
C LYS A 40 10.10 -8.73 -12.86
N ILE A 41 9.59 -9.36 -11.80
CA ILE A 41 9.45 -8.76 -10.47
C ILE A 41 10.80 -8.41 -9.82
N LYS A 42 11.95 -8.89 -10.31
CA LYS A 42 13.24 -8.69 -9.66
C LYS A 42 14.08 -7.66 -10.41
N ARG A 43 14.38 -6.55 -9.75
CA ARG A 43 15.46 -5.64 -10.09
C ARG A 43 16.45 -5.61 -8.93
N ASP A 44 17.72 -5.78 -9.23
CA ASP A 44 18.77 -5.51 -8.26
C ASP A 44 18.93 -3.99 -8.13
N ILE A 45 18.81 -3.49 -6.91
CA ILE A 45 18.97 -2.07 -6.59
C ILE A 45 20.34 -1.88 -5.98
N ASP A 46 21.13 -0.99 -6.54
CA ASP A 46 22.37 -0.55 -5.92
C ASP A 46 22.05 0.44 -4.77
N TRP A 47 21.96 -0.10 -3.58
CA TRP A 47 21.65 0.66 -2.38
C TRP A 47 22.71 1.71 -2.00
N ALA A 48 23.89 1.64 -2.57
CA ALA A 48 24.97 2.61 -2.31
C ALA A 48 24.80 3.88 -3.16
N SER A 49 24.30 3.75 -4.38
CA SER A 49 24.15 4.84 -5.34
C SER A 49 22.72 5.31 -5.54
N GLU A 50 21.72 4.45 -5.30
CA GLU A 50 20.31 4.79 -5.55
C GLU A 50 19.58 5.29 -4.30
N LYS A 51 18.80 6.35 -4.45
CA LYS A 51 17.88 6.84 -3.43
C LYS A 51 16.47 6.34 -3.70
N LEU A 52 15.90 5.65 -2.72
CA LEU A 52 14.54 5.15 -2.82
C LEU A 52 13.54 6.20 -2.39
N ILE A 53 12.57 6.45 -3.24
CA ILE A 53 11.37 7.19 -2.92
C ILE A 53 10.14 6.28 -2.98
N SER A 54 9.11 6.63 -2.21
CA SER A 54 7.85 5.92 -2.19
C SER A 54 6.67 6.88 -2.27
N PHE A 55 5.49 6.35 -2.56
CA PHE A 55 4.28 7.17 -2.51
C PHE A 55 4.09 7.83 -1.13
N SER A 56 4.40 7.15 -0.03
CA SER A 56 4.29 7.72 1.32
C SER A 56 5.23 8.90 1.55
N GLN A 57 6.45 8.87 0.97
CA GLN A 57 7.36 10.02 1.01
C GLN A 57 6.80 11.19 0.19
N PHE A 58 6.34 10.92 -1.03
CA PHE A 58 5.72 11.93 -1.89
C PHE A 58 4.48 12.55 -1.22
N GLN A 59 3.62 11.73 -0.61
CA GLN A 59 2.47 12.22 0.13
C GLN A 59 2.88 13.12 1.29
N MET A 60 3.86 12.69 2.09
CA MET A 60 4.37 13.49 3.21
C MET A 60 4.96 14.83 2.74
N TYR A 61 5.71 14.83 1.64
CA TYR A 61 6.23 16.05 1.03
C TYR A 61 5.11 16.97 0.57
N SER A 62 4.10 16.44 -0.09
CA SER A 62 2.92 17.19 -0.55
C SER A 62 2.14 17.81 0.61
N ASP A 63 2.04 17.10 1.72
CA ASP A 63 1.39 17.58 2.94
C ASP A 63 2.24 18.66 3.64
N CYS A 64 3.55 18.42 3.82
CA CYS A 64 4.47 19.37 4.42
C CYS A 64 5.95 19.05 4.06
N PRO A 65 6.60 19.83 3.19
CA PRO A 65 8.00 19.63 2.82
C PRO A 65 8.96 19.64 4.03
N LYS A 66 8.73 20.52 5.01
CA LYS A 66 9.53 20.55 6.26
C LYS A 66 9.45 19.25 7.05
N LYS A 67 8.24 18.68 7.21
CA LYS A 67 8.06 17.39 7.89
C LYS A 67 8.79 16.27 7.17
N TRP A 68 8.73 16.25 5.84
CA TRP A 68 9.46 15.27 5.03
C TRP A 68 10.98 15.43 5.21
N SER A 69 11.51 16.67 5.15
CA SER A 69 12.93 16.95 5.36
C SER A 69 13.41 16.45 6.71
N LEU A 70 12.73 16.83 7.79
CA LEU A 70 13.03 16.38 9.14
C LEU A 70 13.10 14.86 9.25
N GLN A 71 12.15 14.17 8.64
CA GLN A 71 12.03 12.71 8.78
C GLN A 71 12.99 11.94 7.87
N TYR A 72 13.14 12.32 6.61
CA TYR A 72 13.86 11.53 5.61
C TYR A 72 15.27 12.05 5.32
N ARG A 73 15.47 13.37 5.28
CA ARG A 73 16.77 13.97 5.03
C ARG A 73 17.60 14.09 6.32
N GLU A 74 17.00 14.65 7.36
CA GLU A 74 17.68 14.97 8.62
C GLU A 74 17.65 13.80 9.62
N GLY A 75 16.82 12.79 9.35
CA GLY A 75 16.80 11.55 10.14
C GLY A 75 16.09 11.65 11.50
N HIS A 76 15.34 12.73 11.75
CA HIS A 76 14.51 12.87 12.94
C HIS A 76 13.29 11.93 12.90
N LYS A 77 13.57 10.63 12.88
CA LYS A 77 12.51 9.62 12.81
C LYS A 77 11.73 9.59 14.12
N GLN A 78 10.61 10.27 14.17
CA GLN A 78 9.61 10.01 15.19
C GLN A 78 8.67 8.93 14.66
N PHE A 79 8.91 7.73 15.10
CA PHE A 79 8.04 6.61 14.81
C PHE A 79 6.87 6.66 15.81
N SER A 80 5.69 7.05 15.35
CA SER A 80 4.49 6.89 16.14
C SER A 80 3.89 5.52 15.84
N SER A 81 4.01 4.61 16.79
CA SER A 81 3.29 3.33 16.74
C SER A 81 1.80 3.58 16.75
N SER A 82 1.06 2.89 15.88
CA SER A 82 -0.38 3.06 15.75
C SER A 82 -1.07 1.74 15.56
N ILE A 83 -2.13 1.50 16.33
CA ILE A 83 -2.98 0.33 16.14
C ILE A 83 -3.59 0.28 14.73
N HIS A 84 -3.86 1.43 14.12
CA HIS A 84 -4.38 1.49 12.76
C HIS A 84 -3.38 0.92 11.73
N THR A 85 -2.08 1.18 11.91
CA THR A 85 -1.03 0.63 11.04
C THR A 85 -0.87 -0.87 11.26
N VAL A 86 -0.85 -1.32 12.52
CA VAL A 86 -0.77 -2.76 12.87
C VAL A 86 -1.96 -3.50 12.27
N PHE A 87 -3.15 -2.99 12.48
CA PHE A 87 -4.39 -3.57 11.99
C PHE A 87 -4.45 -3.61 10.45
N GLY A 88 -4.12 -2.48 9.81
CA GLY A 88 -4.10 -2.41 8.34
C GLY A 88 -3.18 -3.47 7.74
N THR A 89 -1.94 -3.55 8.22
CA THR A 89 -0.97 -4.55 7.75
C THR A 89 -1.47 -5.99 7.97
N ALA A 90 -2.02 -6.29 9.15
CA ALA A 90 -2.50 -7.63 9.46
C ALA A 90 -3.70 -8.04 8.59
N LEU A 91 -4.63 -7.12 8.38
CA LEU A 91 -5.81 -7.38 7.56
C LEU A 91 -5.44 -7.55 6.08
N HIS A 92 -4.53 -6.72 5.54
CA HIS A 92 -4.01 -6.86 4.18
C HIS A 92 -3.34 -8.23 3.98
N GLU A 93 -2.40 -8.60 4.88
CA GLU A 93 -1.69 -9.89 4.80
C GLU A 93 -2.67 -11.07 4.80
N THR A 94 -3.70 -11.03 5.64
CA THR A 94 -4.73 -12.08 5.71
C THR A 94 -5.58 -12.15 4.43
N LEU A 95 -6.02 -11.01 3.89
CA LEU A 95 -6.80 -10.95 2.66
C LEU A 95 -6.00 -11.39 1.43
N GLN A 96 -4.75 -10.96 1.33
CA GLN A 96 -3.84 -11.33 0.25
C GLN A 96 -3.58 -12.83 0.24
N HIS A 97 -3.38 -13.44 1.41
CA HIS A 97 -3.26 -14.89 1.52
C HIS A 97 -4.54 -15.62 1.09
N TYR A 98 -5.70 -15.15 1.58
CA TYR A 98 -7.00 -15.71 1.18
C TYR A 98 -7.20 -15.66 -0.34
N LEU A 99 -6.91 -14.51 -0.98
CA LEU A 99 -7.02 -14.34 -2.43
C LEU A 99 -6.06 -15.26 -3.18
N THR A 100 -4.83 -15.38 -2.71
CA THR A 100 -3.83 -16.27 -3.30
C THR A 100 -4.34 -17.72 -3.33
N VAL A 101 -4.79 -18.24 -2.19
CA VAL A 101 -5.35 -19.60 -2.13
C VAL A 101 -6.61 -19.73 -3.00
N MET A 102 -7.48 -18.72 -2.99
CA MET A 102 -8.70 -18.73 -3.81
C MET A 102 -8.39 -18.83 -5.30
N TYR A 103 -7.42 -18.11 -5.82
CA TYR A 103 -7.08 -18.09 -7.25
C TYR A 103 -6.18 -19.26 -7.66
N GLU A 104 -5.21 -19.63 -6.85
CA GLU A 104 -4.27 -20.72 -7.14
C GLU A 104 -4.90 -22.11 -6.97
N GLN A 105 -5.78 -22.26 -5.98
CA GLN A 105 -6.45 -23.51 -5.67
C GLN A 105 -7.97 -23.39 -5.95
N SER A 106 -8.73 -23.07 -4.93
CA SER A 106 -10.18 -22.91 -5.08
C SER A 106 -10.77 -21.97 -4.03
N GLY A 107 -11.98 -21.46 -4.28
CA GLY A 107 -12.75 -20.73 -3.27
C GLY A 107 -13.07 -21.59 -2.05
N ALA A 108 -13.30 -22.90 -2.24
CA ALA A 108 -13.55 -23.82 -1.15
C ALA A 108 -12.30 -24.02 -0.26
N GLU A 109 -11.10 -24.09 -0.85
CA GLU A 109 -9.86 -24.16 -0.08
C GLU A 109 -9.60 -22.84 0.68
N ALA A 110 -9.84 -21.69 0.06
CA ALA A 110 -9.74 -20.40 0.73
C ALA A 110 -10.71 -20.31 1.93
N ASP A 111 -11.93 -20.88 1.81
CA ASP A 111 -12.91 -20.89 2.90
C ASP A 111 -12.54 -21.81 4.08
N ARG A 112 -11.57 -22.71 3.89
CA ARG A 112 -11.03 -23.56 4.96
C ARG A 112 -9.95 -22.87 5.80
N ILE A 113 -9.46 -21.72 5.33
CA ILE A 113 -8.47 -20.94 6.08
C ILE A 113 -9.13 -20.42 7.36
N ASN A 114 -8.51 -20.67 8.50
CA ASN A 114 -8.89 -20.02 9.74
C ASN A 114 -8.38 -18.55 9.73
N THR A 115 -9.13 -17.69 9.04
CA THR A 115 -8.74 -16.28 8.86
C THR A 115 -8.70 -15.51 10.18
N SER A 116 -9.45 -15.92 11.19
CA SER A 116 -9.42 -15.29 12.53
C SER A 116 -8.10 -15.57 13.24
N GLU A 117 -7.63 -16.82 13.23
CA GLU A 117 -6.33 -17.20 13.80
C GLU A 117 -5.18 -16.52 13.04
N MET A 118 -5.22 -16.54 11.71
CA MET A 118 -4.22 -15.87 10.89
C MET A 118 -4.15 -14.37 11.16
N LEU A 119 -5.30 -13.70 11.31
CA LEU A 119 -5.38 -12.30 11.68
C LEU A 119 -4.75 -12.05 13.06
N GLU A 120 -5.07 -12.89 14.05
CA GLU A 120 -4.52 -12.79 15.41
C GLU A 120 -3.00 -12.91 15.40
N ASP A 121 -2.47 -13.92 14.72
CA ASP A 121 -1.03 -14.14 14.63
C ASP A 121 -0.31 -12.97 13.96
N THR A 122 -0.90 -12.44 12.89
CA THR A 122 -0.30 -11.31 12.17
C THR A 122 -0.40 -10.02 12.99
N LEU A 123 -1.52 -9.77 13.68
CA LEU A 123 -1.65 -8.65 14.62
C LEU A 123 -0.59 -8.73 15.73
N ARG A 124 -0.42 -9.91 16.34
CA ARG A 124 0.60 -10.14 17.39
C ARG A 124 2.01 -9.91 16.86
N LYS A 125 2.32 -10.37 15.66
CA LYS A 125 3.61 -10.21 14.99
C LYS A 125 3.91 -8.72 14.74
N GLU A 126 2.98 -7.98 14.13
CA GLU A 126 3.15 -6.57 13.81
C GLU A 126 3.15 -5.68 15.08
N TYR A 127 2.30 -6.01 16.07
CA TYR A 127 2.34 -5.35 17.36
C TYR A 127 3.70 -5.48 18.04
N LYS A 128 4.24 -6.71 18.13
CA LYS A 128 5.56 -6.96 18.70
C LYS A 128 6.68 -6.20 17.97
N LYS A 129 6.57 -6.07 16.67
CA LYS A 129 7.52 -5.30 15.84
C LYS A 129 7.47 -3.82 16.19
N GLN A 130 6.26 -3.23 16.25
CA GLN A 130 6.10 -1.81 16.61
C GLN A 130 6.44 -1.54 18.08
N TYR A 131 6.07 -2.42 19.02
CA TYR A 131 6.46 -2.33 20.42
C TYR A 131 7.99 -2.25 20.60
N LYS A 132 8.75 -3.09 19.86
CA LYS A 132 10.22 -3.04 19.88
C LYS A 132 10.76 -1.71 19.32
N SER A 133 10.14 -1.18 18.27
CA SER A 133 10.53 0.10 17.66
C SER A 133 10.13 1.32 18.50
N ASN A 134 9.12 1.17 19.36
CA ASN A 134 8.62 2.19 20.29
C ASN A 134 9.28 2.10 21.67
N ASN A 135 10.57 1.78 21.73
CA ASN A 135 11.34 1.67 22.97
C ASN A 135 10.68 0.75 24.01
N LYS A 136 10.00 -0.29 23.57
CA LYS A 136 9.24 -1.25 24.39
C LYS A 136 8.13 -0.58 25.23
N GLN A 137 7.54 0.48 24.71
CA GLN A 137 6.37 1.12 25.32
C GLN A 137 5.10 0.65 24.62
N HIS A 138 4.08 0.33 25.40
CA HIS A 138 2.75 0.04 24.87
C HIS A 138 2.14 1.31 24.26
N PHE A 139 1.46 1.16 23.13
CA PHE A 139 0.87 2.26 22.38
C PHE A 139 -0.64 2.06 22.11
N VAL A 140 -1.20 1.01 22.69
CA VAL A 140 -2.62 0.66 22.61
C VAL A 140 -3.01 -0.13 23.86
N SER A 141 -4.24 0.03 24.34
CA SER A 141 -4.77 -0.78 25.44
C SER A 141 -5.14 -2.20 24.97
N PRO A 142 -5.20 -3.19 25.90
CA PRO A 142 -5.68 -4.53 25.57
C PRO A 142 -7.12 -4.53 25.03
N GLU A 143 -7.98 -3.64 25.55
CA GLU A 143 -9.39 -3.50 25.14
C GLU A 143 -9.48 -2.99 23.71
N GLU A 144 -8.71 -1.94 23.37
CA GLU A 144 -8.66 -1.40 22.02
C GLU A 144 -8.10 -2.42 21.02
N LEU A 145 -7.04 -3.16 21.40
CA LEU A 145 -6.48 -4.21 20.56
C LEU A 145 -7.51 -5.31 20.28
N ARG A 146 -8.30 -5.69 21.30
CA ARG A 146 -9.39 -6.66 21.16
C ARG A 146 -10.47 -6.14 20.23
N GLU A 147 -10.90 -4.88 20.39
CA GLU A 147 -11.89 -4.25 19.49
C GLU A 147 -11.44 -4.31 18.02
N PHE A 148 -10.18 -3.97 17.75
CA PHE A 148 -9.64 -4.03 16.38
C PHE A 148 -9.61 -5.46 15.84
N TYR A 149 -9.25 -6.43 16.66
CA TYR A 149 -9.29 -7.84 16.27
C TYR A 149 -10.72 -8.29 15.93
N GLU A 150 -11.69 -8.00 16.78
CA GLU A 150 -13.10 -8.35 16.55
C GLU A 150 -13.65 -7.69 15.29
N ASP A 151 -13.37 -6.42 15.06
CA ASP A 151 -13.70 -5.70 13.83
C ASP A 151 -13.08 -6.39 12.59
N GLY A 152 -11.83 -6.84 12.69
CA GLY A 152 -11.14 -7.55 11.63
C GLY A 152 -11.77 -8.91 11.30
N VAL A 153 -12.15 -9.67 12.33
CA VAL A 153 -12.86 -10.95 12.16
C VAL A 153 -14.19 -10.73 11.43
N GLU A 154 -14.95 -9.69 11.80
CA GLU A 154 -16.20 -9.37 11.13
C GLU A 154 -16.00 -8.95 9.66
N ILE A 155 -14.93 -8.18 9.36
CA ILE A 155 -14.58 -7.82 7.97
C ILE A 155 -14.27 -9.07 7.16
N LEU A 156 -13.44 -9.97 7.69
CA LEU A 156 -13.04 -11.20 7.00
C LEU A 156 -14.21 -12.15 6.78
N ARG A 157 -15.13 -12.24 7.75
CA ARG A 157 -16.37 -13.02 7.64
C ARG A 157 -17.28 -12.46 6.55
N ASP A 158 -17.50 -11.14 6.50
CA ASP A 158 -18.29 -10.48 5.46
C ASP A 158 -17.64 -10.66 4.08
N PHE A 159 -16.30 -10.51 4.02
CA PHE A 159 -15.55 -10.71 2.80
C PHE A 159 -15.70 -12.15 2.26
N SER A 160 -15.44 -13.16 3.07
CA SER A 160 -15.56 -14.58 2.66
C SER A 160 -16.97 -14.90 2.18
N LYS A 161 -18.00 -14.46 2.91
CA LYS A 161 -19.41 -14.64 2.55
C LYS A 161 -19.77 -13.96 1.22
N ASN A 162 -19.20 -12.81 0.93
CA ASN A 162 -19.53 -11.98 -0.24
C ASN A 162 -18.43 -11.98 -1.33
N LYS A 163 -17.39 -12.81 -1.22
CA LYS A 163 -16.23 -12.82 -2.13
C LYS A 163 -16.60 -12.89 -3.62
N ALA A 164 -17.59 -13.68 -3.98
CA ALA A 164 -18.04 -13.83 -5.37
C ALA A 164 -18.60 -12.52 -5.98
N LYS A 165 -19.05 -11.57 -5.14
CA LYS A 165 -19.51 -10.24 -5.59
C LYS A 165 -18.32 -9.31 -5.91
N HIS A 166 -17.14 -9.62 -5.39
CA HIS A 166 -15.95 -8.77 -5.48
C HIS A 166 -14.87 -9.39 -6.36
N PHE A 167 -14.73 -10.71 -6.32
CA PHE A 167 -13.65 -11.44 -6.96
C PHE A 167 -14.23 -12.66 -7.72
N SER A 168 -14.26 -12.58 -9.05
CA SER A 168 -14.67 -13.68 -9.92
C SER A 168 -13.46 -14.50 -10.34
N LYS A 169 -13.63 -15.82 -10.51
CA LYS A 169 -12.61 -16.69 -11.11
C LYS A 169 -12.79 -16.91 -12.62
N LYS A 170 -13.98 -16.62 -13.17
CA LYS A 170 -14.27 -16.86 -14.58
C LYS A 170 -13.53 -15.82 -15.45
N GLY A 171 -12.50 -16.26 -16.17
CA GLY A 171 -11.66 -15.41 -17.01
C GLY A 171 -10.69 -14.53 -16.25
N TRP A 172 -10.65 -14.59 -14.92
CA TRP A 172 -9.75 -13.84 -14.06
C TRP A 172 -8.60 -14.69 -13.54
N TYR A 173 -7.44 -14.07 -13.45
CA TYR A 173 -6.21 -14.64 -12.89
C TYR A 173 -5.62 -13.65 -11.89
N LEU A 174 -5.21 -14.13 -10.74
CA LEU A 174 -4.37 -13.34 -9.84
C LEU A 174 -2.94 -13.36 -10.37
N ILE A 175 -2.42 -12.20 -10.73
CA ILE A 175 -1.00 -12.06 -11.09
C ILE A 175 -0.16 -12.21 -9.82
N GLY A 176 -0.59 -11.57 -8.74
CA GLY A 176 0.00 -11.67 -7.41
C GLY A 176 -0.48 -10.59 -6.47
N CYS A 177 -0.02 -10.72 -5.23
CA CYS A 177 -0.14 -9.70 -4.18
C CYS A 177 1.25 -9.13 -3.90
N GLU A 178 1.31 -7.89 -3.37
CA GLU A 178 2.57 -7.18 -3.10
C GLU A 178 3.50 -7.12 -4.34
N ILE A 179 2.92 -6.88 -5.52
CA ILE A 179 3.68 -6.77 -6.75
C ILE A 179 4.55 -5.51 -6.71
N PRO A 180 5.89 -5.64 -6.70
CA PRO A 180 6.78 -4.49 -6.66
C PRO A 180 6.78 -3.73 -7.99
N ILE A 181 6.70 -2.42 -7.89
CA ILE A 181 7.00 -1.47 -8.96
C ILE A 181 8.28 -0.75 -8.58
N ILE A 182 9.35 -1.00 -9.33
CA ILE A 182 10.66 -0.42 -9.09
C ILE A 182 11.16 0.16 -10.39
N LEU A 183 11.23 1.49 -10.47
CA LEU A 183 11.65 2.19 -11.68
C LEU A 183 12.22 3.56 -11.37
N ASN A 184 12.97 4.12 -12.32
CA ASN A 184 13.35 5.52 -12.27
C ASN A 184 12.17 6.39 -12.75
N PRO A 185 11.67 7.32 -11.93
CA PRO A 185 10.53 8.15 -12.31
C PRO A 185 10.94 9.37 -13.15
N HIS A 186 12.22 9.80 -13.09
CA HIS A 186 12.67 11.06 -13.67
C HIS A 186 13.99 10.89 -14.45
N PRO A 187 14.02 11.15 -15.76
CA PRO A 187 15.20 10.87 -16.60
C PRO A 187 16.47 11.65 -16.19
N ASN A 188 16.30 12.86 -15.66
CA ASN A 188 17.43 13.72 -15.23
C ASN A 188 17.96 13.36 -13.84
N TYR A 189 17.34 12.45 -13.12
CA TYR A 189 17.72 11.99 -11.78
C TYR A 189 17.88 10.47 -11.76
N PRO A 190 18.88 9.91 -12.45
CA PRO A 190 19.01 8.45 -12.65
C PRO A 190 19.22 7.68 -11.35
N ASN A 191 19.75 8.33 -10.31
CA ASN A 191 19.97 7.78 -8.97
C ASN A 191 18.72 7.77 -8.08
N ILE A 192 17.59 8.35 -8.53
CA ILE A 192 16.32 8.32 -7.77
C ILE A 192 15.46 7.18 -8.30
N VAL A 193 15.07 6.28 -7.42
CA VAL A 193 14.26 5.11 -7.75
C VAL A 193 12.95 5.14 -6.97
N TYR A 194 11.85 5.11 -7.70
CA TYR A 194 10.53 4.90 -7.12
C TYR A 194 10.33 3.44 -6.79
N GLN A 195 9.89 3.18 -5.56
CA GLN A 195 9.50 1.86 -5.11
C GLN A 195 8.06 1.90 -4.56
N GLY A 196 7.21 1.04 -5.08
CA GLY A 196 5.85 0.83 -4.59
C GLY A 196 5.49 -0.64 -4.63
N TYR A 197 4.46 -1.01 -3.89
CA TYR A 197 3.92 -2.37 -3.89
C TYR A 197 2.43 -2.30 -4.16
N LEU A 198 1.95 -3.15 -5.07
CA LEU A 198 0.55 -3.25 -5.44
C LEU A 198 -0.09 -4.36 -4.61
N ASP A 199 -1.08 -4.01 -3.80
CA ASP A 199 -1.68 -4.94 -2.83
C ASP A 199 -2.27 -6.19 -3.50
N ALA A 200 -2.97 -6.02 -4.63
CA ALA A 200 -3.42 -7.13 -5.46
C ALA A 200 -3.53 -6.71 -6.93
N VAL A 201 -3.07 -7.57 -7.83
CA VAL A 201 -3.14 -7.36 -9.28
C VAL A 201 -3.80 -8.55 -9.94
N LEU A 202 -4.90 -8.28 -10.66
CA LEU A 202 -5.65 -9.29 -11.39
C LEU A 202 -5.57 -9.02 -12.90
N TYR A 203 -5.67 -10.07 -13.67
CA TYR A 203 -5.78 -10.02 -15.13
C TYR A 203 -7.08 -10.66 -15.58
N HIS A 204 -7.84 -9.97 -16.42
CA HIS A 204 -9.05 -10.47 -17.07
C HIS A 204 -8.73 -10.81 -18.53
N GLU A 205 -8.62 -12.10 -18.83
CA GLU A 205 -8.22 -12.61 -20.13
C GLU A 205 -9.18 -12.21 -21.27
N PRO A 206 -10.52 -12.33 -21.10
CA PRO A 206 -11.45 -12.01 -22.19
C PRO A 206 -11.40 -10.57 -22.68
N THR A 207 -11.06 -9.62 -21.82
CA THR A 207 -10.97 -8.19 -22.18
C THR A 207 -9.52 -7.67 -22.23
N ASN A 208 -8.54 -8.54 -22.01
CA ASN A 208 -7.13 -8.14 -21.89
C ASN A 208 -6.92 -6.95 -20.96
N THR A 209 -7.52 -7.03 -19.75
CA THR A 209 -7.52 -5.91 -18.78
C THR A 209 -6.78 -6.29 -17.51
N ILE A 210 -5.87 -5.42 -17.07
CA ILE A 210 -5.27 -5.47 -15.73
C ILE A 210 -6.16 -4.69 -14.76
N HIS A 211 -6.41 -5.26 -13.58
CA HIS A 211 -7.09 -4.59 -12.49
C HIS A 211 -6.20 -4.53 -11.26
N ILE A 212 -5.79 -3.31 -10.89
CA ILE A 212 -4.95 -3.03 -9.73
C ILE A 212 -5.87 -2.63 -8.57
N ILE A 213 -5.76 -3.34 -7.48
CA ILE A 213 -6.54 -3.08 -6.26
C ILE A 213 -5.58 -2.66 -5.16
N ASP A 214 -5.95 -1.60 -4.46
CA ASP A 214 -5.27 -1.12 -3.27
C ASP A 214 -6.25 -1.21 -2.09
N PHE A 215 -5.90 -2.00 -1.09
CA PHE A 215 -6.71 -2.18 0.10
C PHE A 215 -6.55 -1.00 1.05
N LYS A 216 -7.64 -0.52 1.59
CA LYS A 216 -7.63 0.52 2.62
C LYS A 216 -8.52 0.12 3.79
N THR A 217 -8.03 0.32 4.99
CA THR A 217 -8.85 0.21 6.20
C THR A 217 -9.38 1.59 6.58
N SER A 218 -10.63 1.65 7.01
CA SER A 218 -11.27 2.88 7.47
C SER A 218 -12.29 2.57 8.55
N THR A 219 -12.46 3.45 9.51
CA THR A 219 -13.49 3.24 10.55
C THR A 219 -14.89 3.21 9.93
N TRP A 220 -15.24 4.20 9.10
CA TRP A 220 -16.61 4.35 8.56
C TRP A 220 -16.69 4.28 7.03
N GLY A 221 -15.54 4.09 6.36
CA GLY A 221 -15.42 4.21 4.91
C GLY A 221 -15.00 5.62 4.48
N TRP A 222 -14.97 5.84 3.17
CA TRP A 222 -14.58 7.11 2.57
C TRP A 222 -15.82 7.94 2.20
N GLY A 223 -15.87 9.16 2.74
CA GLY A 223 -16.81 10.19 2.34
C GLY A 223 -16.31 10.97 1.11
N ASP A 224 -17.05 12.01 0.74
CA ASP A 224 -16.72 12.86 -0.42
C ASP A 224 -15.36 13.56 -0.28
N LYS A 225 -15.01 14.00 0.93
CA LYS A 225 -13.72 14.62 1.22
C LYS A 225 -12.56 13.67 0.89
N ASP A 226 -12.66 12.40 1.28
CA ASP A 226 -11.64 11.40 1.00
C ASP A 226 -11.56 11.07 -0.48
N LYS A 227 -12.72 10.88 -1.12
CA LYS A 227 -12.80 10.54 -2.56
C LYS A 227 -12.33 11.68 -3.46
N LYS A 228 -12.53 12.94 -3.05
CA LYS A 228 -12.06 14.13 -3.77
C LYS A 228 -10.60 14.48 -3.48
N ASN A 229 -9.95 13.83 -2.52
CA ASN A 229 -8.56 14.12 -2.17
C ASN A 229 -7.62 13.64 -3.30
N GLU A 230 -7.08 14.59 -4.05
CA GLU A 230 -6.19 14.32 -5.19
C GLU A 230 -4.93 13.56 -4.77
N THR A 231 -4.34 13.91 -3.62
CA THR A 231 -3.13 13.22 -3.14
C THR A 231 -3.42 11.73 -2.89
N LYS A 232 -4.56 11.38 -2.31
CA LYS A 232 -4.95 9.97 -2.16
C LYS A 232 -5.13 9.27 -3.52
N GLN A 233 -5.82 9.94 -4.47
CA GLN A 233 -6.04 9.38 -5.81
C GLN A 233 -4.73 9.16 -6.57
N ASN A 234 -3.75 10.06 -6.40
CA ASN A 234 -2.45 9.99 -7.08
C ASN A 234 -1.74 8.65 -6.85
N GLN A 235 -1.96 7.97 -5.71
CA GLN A 235 -1.38 6.64 -5.48
C GLN A 235 -1.76 5.66 -6.60
N LEU A 236 -3.05 5.51 -6.87
CA LEU A 236 -3.52 4.59 -7.89
C LEU A 236 -3.23 5.08 -9.32
N LEU A 237 -3.21 6.40 -9.55
CA LEU A 237 -2.85 6.95 -10.85
C LEU A 237 -1.39 6.67 -11.19
N LEU A 238 -0.49 6.82 -10.22
CA LEU A 238 0.92 6.48 -10.37
C LEU A 238 1.11 4.96 -10.51
N TYR A 239 0.39 4.14 -9.74
CA TYR A 239 0.43 2.69 -9.90
C TYR A 239 0.00 2.26 -11.30
N LYS A 240 -1.07 2.83 -11.84
CA LYS A 240 -1.52 2.59 -13.22
C LYS A 240 -0.43 2.98 -14.23
N ARG A 241 0.13 4.18 -14.10
CA ARG A 241 1.17 4.69 -14.99
C ARG A 241 2.44 3.85 -14.95
N TYR A 242 2.91 3.55 -13.75
CA TYR A 242 4.15 2.83 -13.55
C TYR A 242 4.04 1.34 -13.86
N PHE A 243 2.88 0.73 -13.61
CA PHE A 243 2.63 -0.63 -14.08
C PHE A 243 2.70 -0.71 -15.61
N ALA A 244 2.02 0.19 -16.31
CA ALA A 244 2.05 0.27 -17.77
C ALA A 244 3.49 0.40 -18.31
N GLN A 245 4.28 1.29 -17.71
CA GLN A 245 5.69 1.52 -18.10
C GLN A 245 6.59 0.33 -17.76
N HIS A 246 6.48 -0.19 -16.54
CA HIS A 246 7.37 -1.25 -16.04
C HIS A 246 7.15 -2.57 -16.77
N PHE A 247 5.90 -2.92 -17.07
CA PHE A 247 5.53 -4.18 -17.72
C PHE A 247 5.21 -4.04 -19.21
N ASN A 248 5.38 -2.84 -19.79
CA ASN A 248 5.06 -2.55 -21.18
C ASN A 248 3.63 -2.97 -21.58
N PHE A 249 2.66 -2.62 -20.72
CA PHE A 249 1.25 -2.96 -20.91
C PHE A 249 0.43 -1.72 -21.32
N PRO A 250 -0.55 -1.83 -22.25
CA PRO A 250 -1.37 -0.69 -22.65
C PRO A 250 -2.10 -0.05 -21.48
N ILE A 251 -1.84 1.24 -21.23
CA ILE A 251 -2.37 1.95 -20.06
C ILE A 251 -3.90 2.06 -20.07
N GLU A 252 -4.51 2.09 -21.23
CA GLU A 252 -5.96 2.09 -21.43
C GLU A 252 -6.62 0.80 -20.95
N ASN A 253 -5.88 -0.30 -20.97
CA ASN A 253 -6.32 -1.62 -20.51
C ASN A 253 -6.01 -1.87 -19.03
N ILE A 254 -5.68 -0.83 -18.27
CA ILE A 254 -5.47 -0.92 -16.82
C ILE A 254 -6.58 -0.18 -16.10
N THR A 255 -7.23 -0.85 -15.18
CA THR A 255 -8.20 -0.27 -14.23
C THR A 255 -7.61 -0.26 -12.82
N VAL A 256 -8.02 0.69 -12.01
CA VAL A 256 -7.53 0.85 -10.63
C VAL A 256 -8.68 1.07 -9.67
N GLU A 257 -8.62 0.48 -8.48
CA GLU A 257 -9.70 0.54 -7.49
C GLU A 257 -9.14 0.59 -6.07
N PHE A 258 -9.65 1.49 -5.26
CA PHE A 258 -9.54 1.39 -3.81
C PHE A 258 -10.61 0.44 -3.28
N PHE A 259 -10.18 -0.56 -2.54
CA PHE A 259 -11.04 -1.53 -1.88
C PHE A 259 -11.04 -1.25 -0.37
N ILE A 260 -12.08 -0.55 0.08
CA ILE A 260 -12.12 0.06 1.41
C ILE A 260 -12.89 -0.86 2.36
N LEU A 261 -12.18 -1.31 3.39
CA LEU A 261 -12.65 -2.21 4.43
C LEU A 261 -13.09 -1.38 5.64
N LYS A 262 -14.39 -1.38 5.93
CA LYS A 262 -14.98 -0.58 7.02
C LYS A 262 -14.98 -1.37 8.31
N ARG A 263 -14.34 -0.83 9.35
CA ARG A 263 -14.34 -1.43 10.70
C ARG A 263 -15.73 -1.40 11.33
N LYS A 264 -16.34 -0.24 11.28
CA LYS A 264 -17.66 0.01 11.88
C LYS A 264 -18.71 0.20 10.78
N LEU A 265 -19.93 -0.17 11.09
CA LEU A 265 -21.11 0.12 10.27
C LEU A 265 -21.99 1.08 11.03
N ARG A 266 -22.51 2.10 10.33
CA ARG A 266 -23.55 2.96 10.91
C ARG A 266 -24.85 2.17 10.97
N GLU A 267 -25.62 2.38 11.98
CA GLU A 267 -27.00 1.86 12.01
C GLU A 267 -27.81 2.62 10.97
N SER A 268 -28.63 1.87 10.22
CA SER A 268 -29.58 2.40 9.26
C SER A 268 -30.79 1.48 9.23
N GLU A 269 -31.96 2.07 9.39
CA GLU A 269 -33.25 1.36 9.29
C GLU A 269 -33.66 1.14 7.83
N ASP A 270 -33.17 1.99 6.90
CA ASP A 270 -33.65 2.02 5.52
C ASP A 270 -32.87 1.09 4.57
N PHE A 271 -31.59 0.76 4.88
CA PHE A 271 -30.76 -0.04 3.98
C PHE A 271 -29.61 -0.77 4.67
N VAL A 272 -29.22 -1.91 4.09
CA VAL A 272 -28.07 -2.68 4.55
C VAL A 272 -26.76 -1.99 4.18
N ILE A 273 -26.04 -1.53 5.18
CA ILE A 273 -24.72 -0.92 4.98
C ILE A 273 -23.68 -2.01 4.77
N LYS A 274 -22.97 -1.93 3.64
CA LYS A 274 -21.93 -2.91 3.26
C LYS A 274 -20.61 -2.58 3.96
N ARG A 275 -19.92 -3.60 4.48
CA ARG A 275 -18.56 -3.45 5.03
C ARG A 275 -17.52 -3.09 3.98
N ILE A 276 -17.74 -3.47 2.75
CA ILE A 276 -16.82 -3.20 1.64
C ILE A 276 -17.36 -2.05 0.80
N GLN A 277 -16.53 -1.03 0.63
CA GLN A 277 -16.78 0.09 -0.26
C GLN A 277 -15.71 0.10 -1.35
N LYS A 278 -16.13 0.25 -2.61
CA LYS A 278 -15.23 0.37 -3.76
C LYS A 278 -15.23 1.78 -4.26
N PHE A 279 -14.06 2.28 -4.64
CA PHE A 279 -13.91 3.58 -5.26
C PHE A 279 -12.87 3.53 -6.38
N GLN A 280 -13.28 3.89 -7.58
CA GLN A 280 -12.41 4.01 -8.74
C GLN A 280 -12.20 5.48 -9.05
N PRO A 281 -10.97 6.02 -8.88
CA PRO A 281 -10.68 7.39 -9.26
C PRO A 281 -10.76 7.55 -10.78
N VAL A 282 -11.14 8.75 -11.23
CA VAL A 282 -11.03 9.09 -12.64
C VAL A 282 -9.56 9.01 -13.05
N SER A 283 -9.23 8.10 -13.97
CA SER A 283 -7.87 7.76 -14.36
C SER A 283 -7.61 8.00 -15.86
N GLY A 284 -8.17 9.09 -16.41
CA GLY A 284 -7.89 9.55 -17.78
C GLY A 284 -6.50 10.17 -17.89
N LYS A 285 -6.03 10.36 -19.14
CA LYS A 285 -4.68 10.86 -19.48
C LYS A 285 -4.29 12.14 -18.71
N ILE A 286 -5.21 13.11 -18.61
CA ILE A 286 -4.97 14.40 -17.93
C ILE A 286 -4.70 14.20 -16.44
N LYS A 287 -5.50 13.35 -15.76
CA LYS A 287 -5.32 13.10 -14.33
C LYS A 287 -4.05 12.33 -14.04
N ILE A 288 -3.72 11.33 -14.85
CA ILE A 288 -2.47 10.57 -14.76
C ILE A 288 -1.27 11.50 -14.96
N LYS A 289 -1.29 12.35 -16.00
CA LYS A 289 -0.22 13.31 -16.24
C LYS A 289 -0.02 14.26 -15.07
N LYS A 290 -1.12 14.79 -14.50
CA LYS A 290 -1.05 15.65 -13.30
C LYS A 290 -0.41 14.93 -12.10
N ALA A 291 -0.74 13.67 -11.87
CA ALA A 291 -0.13 12.87 -10.80
C ALA A 291 1.37 12.62 -11.05
N GLU A 292 1.73 12.35 -12.30
CA GLU A 292 3.12 12.18 -12.75
C GLU A 292 3.91 13.47 -12.57
N ASP A 293 3.39 14.61 -13.03
CA ASP A 293 4.04 15.91 -12.87
C ASP A 293 4.25 16.27 -11.40
N ALA A 294 3.31 15.91 -10.53
CA ALA A 294 3.43 16.18 -9.10
C ALA A 294 4.57 15.39 -8.43
N ILE A 295 4.77 14.12 -8.80
CA ILE A 295 5.90 13.35 -8.25
C ILE A 295 7.23 13.75 -8.88
N LEU A 296 7.25 14.13 -10.17
CA LEU A 296 8.45 14.66 -10.81
C LEU A 296 8.90 15.96 -10.13
N LYS A 297 7.95 16.86 -9.88
CA LYS A 297 8.20 18.09 -9.12
C LYS A 297 8.75 17.81 -7.72
N PHE A 298 8.21 16.80 -7.01
CA PHE A 298 8.77 16.38 -5.72
C PHE A 298 10.22 15.94 -5.86
N VAL A 299 10.57 15.17 -6.90
CA VAL A 299 11.96 14.76 -7.15
C VAL A 299 12.85 15.97 -7.38
N GLU A 300 12.43 16.89 -8.24
CA GLU A 300 13.18 18.10 -8.57
C GLU A 300 13.40 19.05 -7.38
N GLU A 301 12.43 19.16 -6.49
CA GLU A 301 12.49 20.03 -5.32
C GLU A 301 13.30 19.43 -4.14
N ALA A 302 13.26 18.09 -4.01
CA ALA A 302 13.81 17.39 -2.85
C ALA A 302 15.18 16.77 -3.08
N PHE A 303 15.57 16.55 -4.35
CA PHE A 303 16.79 15.81 -4.70
C PHE A 303 17.61 16.55 -5.76
N ASP A 304 18.89 16.19 -5.84
CA ASP A 304 19.81 16.52 -6.92
C ASP A 304 20.52 15.23 -7.42
N THR A 305 21.49 15.39 -8.31
CA THR A 305 22.25 14.28 -8.86
C THR A 305 23.10 13.54 -7.83
N ASN A 306 23.36 14.14 -6.66
CA ASN A 306 24.19 13.57 -5.59
C ASN A 306 23.35 12.99 -4.43
N GLY A 307 22.05 13.27 -4.40
CA GLY A 307 21.18 12.77 -3.34
C GLY A 307 20.11 13.75 -2.91
N PHE A 308 20.04 14.01 -1.60
CA PHE A 308 19.12 15.03 -1.08
C PHE A 308 19.64 16.42 -1.39
N LYS A 309 18.77 17.26 -1.96
CA LYS A 309 19.08 18.65 -2.25
C LYS A 309 19.32 19.44 -0.93
N GLU A 310 20.40 20.20 -0.87
CA GLU A 310 20.71 21.05 0.28
C GLU A 310 19.93 22.36 0.23
N VAL A 311 18.62 22.26 0.47
CA VAL A 311 17.72 23.41 0.56
C VAL A 311 16.92 23.35 1.85
N GLU A 312 16.57 24.51 2.40
CA GLU A 312 15.66 24.58 3.53
C GLU A 312 14.22 24.42 3.06
N HIS A 313 13.59 23.33 3.48
CA HIS A 313 12.17 23.10 3.19
C HIS A 313 11.27 23.83 4.18
N GLN A 314 10.40 24.68 3.68
CA GLN A 314 9.48 25.45 4.51
C GLN A 314 8.29 24.62 5.01
N PRO A 315 7.78 24.91 6.22
CA PRO A 315 6.57 24.27 6.73
C PRO A 315 5.35 24.71 5.93
N LYS A 316 4.45 23.76 5.67
CA LYS A 316 3.14 24.02 5.10
C LYS A 316 2.09 23.85 6.19
N ILE A 317 1.55 24.97 6.68
CA ILE A 317 0.55 24.99 7.76
C ILE A 317 -0.78 24.46 7.21
N ASN A 318 -1.30 23.43 7.89
CA ASN A 318 -2.59 22.81 7.57
C ASN A 318 -3.11 22.01 8.78
N ASP A 319 -4.30 21.42 8.67
CA ASP A 319 -4.92 20.63 9.74
C ASP A 319 -4.05 19.47 10.26
N ASN A 320 -3.14 18.94 9.43
CA ASN A 320 -2.26 17.85 9.83
C ASN A 320 -1.20 18.29 10.85
N CYS A 321 -0.98 19.60 11.03
CA CYS A 321 -0.06 20.11 12.04
C CYS A 321 -0.49 19.73 13.46
N LYS A 322 -1.80 19.58 13.71
CA LYS A 322 -2.35 19.11 15.00
C LYS A 322 -1.81 17.76 15.44
N TRP A 323 -1.43 16.93 14.47
CA TRP A 323 -0.94 15.56 14.68
C TRP A 323 0.54 15.41 14.30
N CYS A 324 1.21 16.53 13.99
CA CYS A 324 2.62 16.51 13.59
C CYS A 324 3.50 16.47 14.84
N PRO A 325 4.38 15.47 14.97
CA PRO A 325 5.25 15.35 16.14
C PRO A 325 6.31 16.44 16.25
N PHE A 326 6.55 17.17 15.16
CA PHE A 326 7.52 18.28 15.15
C PHE A 326 6.87 19.64 15.39
N HIS A 327 5.55 19.74 15.38
CA HIS A 327 4.84 21.00 15.56
C HIS A 327 5.05 21.57 16.97
N LYS A 328 5.31 22.86 17.04
CA LYS A 328 5.63 23.58 18.31
C LYS A 328 6.87 23.04 19.05
N THR A 329 7.81 22.47 18.32
CA THR A 329 9.14 22.10 18.84
C THR A 329 10.20 23.03 18.29
N HIS A 330 11.45 22.92 18.78
CA HIS A 330 12.61 23.64 18.22
C HIS A 330 12.88 23.29 16.73
N LEU A 331 12.33 22.19 16.24
CA LEU A 331 12.44 21.75 14.82
C LEU A 331 11.39 22.41 13.92
N CYS A 332 10.27 22.85 14.46
CA CYS A 332 9.20 23.51 13.72
C CYS A 332 8.37 24.42 14.63
N SER A 333 8.67 25.72 14.59
CA SER A 333 7.99 26.78 15.33
C SER A 333 6.77 27.37 14.60
N ALA A 334 6.36 26.78 13.46
CA ALA A 334 5.21 27.27 12.71
C ALA A 334 3.96 27.33 13.59
N THR A 335 3.28 28.46 13.60
CA THR A 335 2.03 28.69 14.34
C THR A 335 0.84 28.74 13.39
N PHE A 336 -0.34 28.28 13.87
CA PHE A 336 -1.61 28.49 13.17
C PHE A 336 -2.03 29.94 13.26
#